data_facb9a22598105a313ee7fef3cc19656
#
_entry.id   facb9a22598105a313ee7fef3cc19656
#
_cell.length_a   1.000
_cell.length_b   1.000
_cell.length_c   1.000
_cell.angle_alpha   90.00
_cell.angle_beta   90.00
_cell.angle_gamma   90.00
#
_symmetry.space_group_name_H-M   'P 1'
#
loop_
_entity.id
_entity.type
_entity.pdbx_description
1 polymer ?
#
loop_
_entity_poly.entity_id
_entity_poly.type
_entity_poly.pdbx_seq_one_letter_code
_entity_poly.pdbx_strand_id
1 'polypeptide(L)'
;MATPANQAGRITQVIGAVVDVQFEGHLPAILNALETRNGGQRLVLEVAQHLGESTVRTIAMDTAEGLVRGQEVSDTGAPITVPIGVGTLGRIMNVIGEPVDEAGPIKAEGTRAIHQEAPSYTDQSTEAEILVTGIKVVDLLAPYAKGGKIGLFGGAGVGKTVLIQELINNVAKAHGGYSVFAGVGERTREGNDLYHEFIESGVNKKGGGEGSKCALVYGQMNEPPGARARVGLTGLTVAEHFRDQGQDVLFFVDNIFRFTQAGSEVSALLGRIPSAVGYQPTLATDMGALQERITTTTKGSITSIQAIYVPADDYTDPAPATSFAHLDATTNLSRAISEKGIYPAVDPLESTSRMLSPLVVGDEHYATARLVQQILQRYKSLQDIIAILGMDELSEEDKVTVARARKIERFLSQPFFVAEVFTGSPGKFVDLADTIKGFRDLCAGKYDHLPEQAFYMVGTIEEAVEKGKKLAQEAA
;
A
#
# COMPACT_ATOMS: atom_id res chain seq x y z
N MET A 1 23.86 -31.51 10.18
CA MET A 1 24.55 -31.06 11.40
C MET A 1 23.58 -31.30 12.54
N ALA A 2 23.98 -32.05 13.56
CA ALA A 2 23.13 -32.33 14.71
C ALA A 2 22.80 -31.01 15.43
N THR A 3 21.55 -30.75 15.68
CA THR A 3 21.08 -29.62 16.49
C THR A 3 21.67 -29.79 17.90
N PRO A 4 22.34 -28.79 18.45
CA PRO A 4 22.91 -28.94 19.80
C PRO A 4 21.78 -29.14 20.82
N ALA A 5 21.91 -30.10 21.70
CA ALA A 5 20.93 -30.50 22.70
C ALA A 5 20.65 -29.47 23.81
N ASN A 6 21.14 -28.24 23.69
CA ASN A 6 21.08 -27.19 24.72
C ASN A 6 20.24 -25.96 24.35
N GLN A 7 19.32 -26.06 23.41
CA GLN A 7 18.50 -24.94 22.98
C GLN A 7 17.05 -24.97 23.52
N ALA A 8 16.77 -25.80 24.50
CA ALA A 8 15.47 -25.89 25.12
C ALA A 8 15.38 -25.02 26.39
N GLY A 9 14.32 -24.26 26.48
CA GLY A 9 13.94 -23.48 27.64
C GLY A 9 12.59 -23.90 28.19
N ARG A 10 12.19 -23.30 29.30
CA ARG A 10 10.89 -23.54 29.95
C ARG A 10 10.19 -22.26 30.27
N ILE A 11 8.89 -22.24 30.03
CA ILE A 11 8.03 -21.11 30.37
C ILE A 11 8.03 -20.92 31.88
N THR A 12 8.35 -19.71 32.33
CA THR A 12 8.32 -19.30 33.74
C THR A 12 7.08 -18.47 34.07
N GLN A 13 6.60 -17.68 33.13
CA GLN A 13 5.45 -16.78 33.32
C GLN A 13 4.74 -16.52 32.00
N VAL A 14 3.41 -16.41 32.06
CA VAL A 14 2.55 -15.99 30.95
C VAL A 14 1.68 -14.83 31.43
N ILE A 15 1.79 -13.68 30.78
CA ILE A 15 1.00 -12.47 31.08
C ILE A 15 0.40 -11.97 29.75
N GLY A 16 -0.81 -12.43 29.40
CA GLY A 16 -1.42 -12.13 28.12
C GLY A 16 -0.54 -12.57 26.95
N ALA A 17 -0.16 -11.64 26.08
CA ALA A 17 0.71 -11.91 24.93
C ALA A 17 2.22 -11.97 25.28
N VAL A 18 2.58 -11.71 26.53
CA VAL A 18 3.97 -11.77 27.03
C VAL A 18 4.24 -13.12 27.65
N VAL A 19 5.30 -13.78 27.24
CA VAL A 19 5.74 -15.08 27.76
C VAL A 19 7.21 -15.00 28.15
N ASP A 20 7.51 -15.28 29.42
CA ASP A 20 8.88 -15.34 29.92
C ASP A 20 9.37 -16.79 29.85
N VAL A 21 10.55 -16.99 29.30
CA VAL A 21 11.18 -18.32 29.10
C VAL A 21 12.59 -18.31 29.69
N GLN A 22 12.89 -19.29 30.50
CA GLN A 22 14.21 -19.47 31.10
C GLN A 22 14.96 -20.61 30.39
N PHE A 23 16.23 -20.35 30.09
CA PHE A 23 17.13 -21.30 29.45
C PHE A 23 18.25 -21.68 30.41
N GLU A 24 18.81 -22.89 30.25
CA GLU A 24 19.96 -23.35 30.98
C GLU A 24 21.21 -23.27 30.09
N GLY A 25 22.18 -22.41 30.47
CA GLY A 25 23.45 -22.27 29.76
C GLY A 25 23.39 -21.69 28.34
N HIS A 26 22.25 -21.19 27.93
CA HIS A 26 22.02 -20.57 26.64
C HIS A 26 21.15 -19.33 26.81
N LEU A 27 21.45 -18.27 26.05
CA LEU A 27 20.64 -17.06 26.02
C LEU A 27 20.28 -16.74 24.57
N PRO A 28 19.00 -16.89 24.16
CA PRO A 28 18.56 -16.53 22.82
C PRO A 28 18.82 -15.06 22.53
N ALA A 29 19.26 -14.76 21.32
CA ALA A 29 19.45 -13.38 20.88
C ALA A 29 18.10 -12.64 20.79
N ILE A 30 18.17 -11.32 20.96
CA ILE A 30 17.00 -10.45 20.71
C ILE A 30 16.51 -10.67 19.27
N LEU A 31 15.19 -10.69 19.06
CA LEU A 31 14.48 -10.99 17.83
C LEU A 31 14.49 -12.45 17.40
N ASN A 32 15.19 -13.36 18.08
CA ASN A 32 15.07 -14.77 17.77
C ASN A 32 13.64 -15.26 17.91
N ALA A 33 13.25 -16.17 17.03
CA ALA A 33 12.02 -16.92 17.11
C ALA A 33 12.21 -18.13 18.01
N LEU A 34 11.41 -18.21 19.06
CA LEU A 34 11.27 -19.41 19.88
C LEU A 34 10.00 -20.15 19.49
N GLU A 35 10.02 -21.48 19.57
CA GLU A 35 8.86 -22.28 19.18
C GLU A 35 8.38 -23.16 20.34
N THR A 36 7.07 -23.21 20.48
CA THR A 36 6.36 -24.16 21.35
C THR A 36 5.07 -24.59 20.66
N ARG A 37 4.28 -25.40 21.33
CA ARG A 37 2.98 -25.82 20.84
C ARG A 37 1.89 -25.38 21.81
N ASN A 38 0.80 -24.84 21.25
CA ASN A 38 -0.38 -24.48 21.99
C ASN A 38 -1.59 -25.20 21.37
N GLY A 39 -2.23 -26.09 22.13
CA GLY A 39 -3.33 -26.89 21.61
C GLY A 39 -2.99 -27.72 20.36
N GLY A 40 -1.74 -28.17 20.25
CA GLY A 40 -1.24 -28.91 19.08
C GLY A 40 -0.77 -28.04 17.90
N GLN A 41 -1.07 -26.75 17.91
CA GLN A 41 -0.62 -25.81 16.89
C GLN A 41 0.76 -25.22 17.24
N ARG A 42 1.55 -24.92 16.21
CA ARG A 42 2.82 -24.22 16.34
C ARG A 42 2.60 -22.80 16.83
N LEU A 43 3.25 -22.42 17.90
CA LEU A 43 3.26 -21.05 18.41
C LEU A 43 4.69 -20.51 18.39
N VAL A 44 4.88 -19.34 17.79
CA VAL A 44 6.15 -18.62 17.75
C VAL A 44 6.14 -17.49 18.76
N LEU A 45 7.22 -17.41 19.52
CA LEU A 45 7.49 -16.37 20.52
C LEU A 45 8.73 -15.60 20.07
N GLU A 46 8.61 -14.29 19.86
CA GLU A 46 9.75 -13.44 19.49
C GLU A 46 10.42 -12.87 20.73
N VAL A 47 11.73 -13.05 20.84
CA VAL A 47 12.50 -12.51 21.97
C VAL A 47 12.56 -11.00 21.90
N ALA A 48 12.05 -10.32 22.93
CA ALA A 48 11.98 -8.86 23.01
C ALA A 48 12.99 -8.26 24.02
N GLN A 49 13.24 -8.96 25.13
CA GLN A 49 14.11 -8.48 26.21
C GLN A 49 14.84 -9.62 26.90
N HIS A 50 16.05 -9.32 27.41
CA HIS A 50 16.76 -10.17 28.36
C HIS A 50 16.47 -9.66 29.78
N LEU A 51 15.99 -10.56 30.66
CA LEU A 51 15.61 -10.20 32.04
C LEU A 51 16.69 -10.53 33.08
N GLY A 52 17.79 -11.16 32.66
CA GLY A 52 18.81 -11.75 33.57
C GLY A 52 18.51 -13.20 33.94
N GLU A 53 19.46 -13.87 34.55
CA GLU A 53 19.38 -15.29 34.97
C GLU A 53 18.97 -16.23 33.81
N SER A 54 19.49 -15.97 32.60
CA SER A 54 19.17 -16.71 31.37
C SER A 54 17.66 -16.73 31.03
N THR A 55 16.91 -15.73 31.49
CA THR A 55 15.49 -15.57 31.20
C THR A 55 15.28 -14.49 30.12
N VAL A 56 14.45 -14.80 29.16
CA VAL A 56 14.07 -13.87 28.09
C VAL A 56 12.57 -13.58 28.17
N ARG A 57 12.22 -12.34 27.88
CA ARG A 57 10.82 -11.94 27.69
C ARG A 57 10.50 -11.94 26.23
N THR A 58 9.38 -12.59 25.87
CA THR A 58 8.96 -12.75 24.48
C THR A 58 7.56 -12.21 24.26
N ILE A 59 7.26 -11.90 23.00
CA ILE A 59 5.94 -11.55 22.52
C ILE A 59 5.41 -12.69 21.65
N ALA A 60 4.21 -13.18 21.96
CA ALA A 60 3.58 -14.24 21.19
C ALA A 60 3.03 -13.72 19.86
N MET A 61 3.22 -14.50 18.80
CA MET A 61 2.71 -14.22 17.45
C MET A 61 1.29 -14.75 17.22
N ASP A 62 0.75 -15.51 18.18
CA ASP A 62 -0.63 -15.98 18.22
C ASP A 62 -1.08 -16.05 19.67
N THR A 63 -2.28 -16.57 19.93
CA THR A 63 -2.80 -16.67 21.30
C THR A 63 -1.87 -17.44 22.22
N ALA A 64 -1.61 -16.86 23.38
CA ALA A 64 -0.86 -17.50 24.46
C ALA A 64 -1.79 -18.23 25.47
N GLU A 65 -3.10 -18.14 25.27
CA GLU A 65 -4.07 -18.82 26.13
C GLU A 65 -3.90 -20.35 26.04
N GLY A 66 -3.77 -20.99 27.18
CA GLY A 66 -3.53 -22.42 27.26
C GLY A 66 -2.08 -22.83 27.49
N LEU A 67 -1.12 -21.89 27.37
CA LEU A 67 0.25 -22.13 27.76
C LEU A 67 0.37 -22.33 29.26
N VAL A 68 1.23 -23.26 29.69
CA VAL A 68 1.43 -23.59 31.09
C VAL A 68 2.88 -23.35 31.53
N ARG A 69 3.05 -22.99 32.78
CA ARG A 69 4.37 -22.86 33.39
C ARG A 69 5.10 -24.19 33.35
N GLY A 70 6.39 -24.16 33.00
CA GLY A 70 7.22 -25.35 32.88
C GLY A 70 7.16 -26.01 31.49
N GLN A 71 6.30 -25.54 30.60
CA GLN A 71 6.22 -26.04 29.23
C GLN A 71 7.52 -25.77 28.47
N GLU A 72 7.94 -26.73 27.66
CA GLU A 72 9.17 -26.66 26.87
C GLU A 72 9.02 -25.70 25.69
N VAL A 73 10.06 -24.91 25.46
CA VAL A 73 10.20 -23.96 24.35
C VAL A 73 11.59 -24.15 23.72
N SER A 74 11.65 -24.22 22.40
CA SER A 74 12.92 -24.36 21.66
C SER A 74 13.35 -23.04 21.04
N ASP A 75 14.63 -22.70 21.11
CA ASP A 75 15.20 -21.60 20.33
C ASP A 75 15.53 -22.10 18.92
N THR A 76 14.99 -21.43 17.90
CA THR A 76 15.29 -21.74 16.49
C THR A 76 16.67 -21.26 16.05
N GLY A 77 17.32 -20.41 16.86
CA GLY A 77 18.61 -19.81 16.55
C GLY A 77 18.59 -18.70 15.49
N ALA A 78 17.43 -18.30 15.04
CA ALA A 78 17.23 -17.25 14.03
C ALA A 78 15.96 -16.44 14.30
N PRO A 79 15.83 -15.23 13.76
CA PRO A 79 14.56 -14.49 13.71
C PRO A 79 13.47 -15.28 12.99
N ILE A 80 12.23 -14.80 13.08
CA ILE A 80 11.11 -15.35 12.32
C ILE A 80 11.50 -15.39 10.84
N THR A 81 11.41 -16.56 10.21
CA THR A 81 11.65 -16.77 8.79
C THR A 81 10.36 -17.15 8.08
N VAL A 82 10.19 -16.64 6.88
CA VAL A 82 8.97 -16.82 6.10
C VAL A 82 9.30 -17.32 4.69
N PRO A 83 8.37 -18.06 4.03
CA PRO A 83 8.59 -18.52 2.67
C PRO A 83 8.63 -17.34 1.70
N ILE A 84 9.47 -17.48 0.68
CA ILE A 84 9.64 -16.51 -0.40
C ILE A 84 9.54 -17.20 -1.77
N GLY A 85 9.34 -16.41 -2.80
CA GLY A 85 9.31 -16.86 -4.18
C GLY A 85 7.93 -16.86 -4.81
N VAL A 86 7.85 -17.29 -6.06
CA VAL A 86 6.62 -17.26 -6.87
C VAL A 86 5.51 -18.16 -6.31
N GLY A 87 5.86 -19.14 -5.50
CA GLY A 87 4.88 -19.99 -4.80
C GLY A 87 4.01 -19.27 -3.78
N THR A 88 4.38 -18.05 -3.38
CA THR A 88 3.60 -17.19 -2.47
C THR A 88 2.49 -16.42 -3.21
N LEU A 89 2.59 -16.27 -4.52
CA LEU A 89 1.65 -15.51 -5.33
C LEU A 89 0.27 -16.19 -5.36
N GLY A 90 -0.76 -15.40 -5.11
CA GLY A 90 -2.13 -15.89 -5.03
C GLY A 90 -2.47 -16.62 -3.73
N ARG A 91 -1.53 -16.69 -2.79
CA ARG A 91 -1.69 -17.33 -1.50
C ARG A 91 -1.86 -16.30 -0.38
N ILE A 92 -2.51 -16.73 0.69
CA ILE A 92 -2.60 -15.94 1.92
C ILE A 92 -1.76 -16.62 2.99
N MET A 93 -0.84 -15.89 3.60
CA MET A 93 -0.08 -16.36 4.74
C MET A 93 -0.22 -15.43 5.96
N ASN A 94 0.03 -15.95 7.13
CA ASN A 94 0.06 -15.20 8.39
C ASN A 94 1.45 -14.60 8.65
N VAL A 95 1.63 -13.99 9.82
CA VAL A 95 2.88 -13.33 10.22
C VAL A 95 4.11 -14.25 10.22
N ILE A 96 3.93 -15.52 10.52
CA ILE A 96 5.02 -16.52 10.53
C ILE A 96 5.16 -17.29 9.21
N GLY A 97 4.44 -16.86 8.18
CA GLY A 97 4.52 -17.42 6.84
C GLY A 97 3.74 -18.72 6.63
N GLU A 98 2.86 -19.08 7.55
CA GLU A 98 1.99 -20.25 7.38
C GLU A 98 0.78 -19.90 6.50
N PRO A 99 0.36 -20.80 5.59
CA PRO A 99 -0.82 -20.58 4.76
C PRO A 99 -2.11 -20.60 5.60
N VAL A 100 -3.00 -19.67 5.33
CA VAL A 100 -4.31 -19.55 6.00
C VAL A 100 -5.50 -19.57 5.02
N ASP A 101 -5.24 -19.89 3.76
CA ASP A 101 -6.20 -19.94 2.66
C ASP A 101 -6.74 -21.34 2.37
N GLU A 102 -6.41 -22.33 3.20
CA GLU A 102 -6.82 -23.74 3.05
C GLU A 102 -6.40 -24.39 1.71
N ALA A 103 -5.43 -23.80 1.02
CA ALA A 103 -4.95 -24.28 -0.29
C ALA A 103 -3.71 -25.18 -0.21
N GLY A 104 -3.40 -25.67 1.00
CA GLY A 104 -2.24 -26.53 1.24
C GLY A 104 -0.92 -25.78 1.43
N PRO A 105 0.19 -26.49 1.54
CA PRO A 105 1.51 -25.89 1.77
C PRO A 105 1.92 -24.93 0.64
N ILE A 106 2.65 -23.88 1.00
CA ILE A 106 3.25 -22.96 0.02
C ILE A 106 4.51 -23.59 -0.54
N LYS A 107 4.61 -23.65 -1.88
CA LYS A 107 5.80 -24.13 -2.58
C LYS A 107 6.84 -23.00 -2.63
N ALA A 108 7.60 -22.85 -1.54
CA ALA A 108 8.61 -21.81 -1.42
C ALA A 108 9.89 -22.15 -2.20
N GLU A 109 10.53 -21.12 -2.75
CA GLU A 109 11.89 -21.21 -3.31
C GLU A 109 12.96 -21.21 -2.21
N GLY A 110 12.59 -20.76 -1.02
CA GLY A 110 13.43 -20.70 0.18
C GLY A 110 12.71 -19.98 1.31
N THR A 111 13.47 -19.66 2.35
CA THR A 111 12.98 -18.86 3.48
C THR A 111 13.89 -17.66 3.72
N ARG A 112 13.34 -16.60 4.28
CA ARG A 112 14.07 -15.38 4.59
C ARG A 112 13.60 -14.79 5.92
N ALA A 113 14.52 -14.28 6.71
CA ALA A 113 14.19 -13.63 7.98
C ALA A 113 13.44 -12.32 7.74
N ILE A 114 12.43 -12.05 8.57
CA ILE A 114 11.62 -10.82 8.45
C ILE A 114 12.38 -9.57 8.95
N HIS A 115 13.33 -9.75 9.86
CA HIS A 115 14.20 -8.68 10.32
C HIS A 115 15.43 -8.58 9.41
N GLN A 116 15.41 -7.59 8.53
CA GLN A 116 16.48 -7.29 7.59
C GLN A 116 16.91 -5.84 7.77
N GLU A 117 18.18 -5.58 7.50
CA GLU A 117 18.66 -4.22 7.41
C GLU A 117 18.20 -3.56 6.10
N ALA A 118 18.10 -2.24 6.10
CA ALA A 118 17.87 -1.47 4.89
C ALA A 118 19.04 -1.68 3.91
N PRO A 119 18.82 -1.57 2.59
CA PRO A 119 19.90 -1.61 1.61
C PRO A 119 20.99 -0.59 1.93
N SER A 120 22.26 -0.98 1.74
CA SER A 120 23.39 -0.09 1.96
C SER A 120 23.35 1.11 1.01
N TYR A 121 24.05 2.20 1.36
CA TYR A 121 24.11 3.39 0.49
C TYR A 121 24.67 3.08 -0.90
N THR A 122 25.55 2.08 -1.01
CA THR A 122 26.15 1.66 -2.29
C THR A 122 25.19 0.83 -3.15
N ASP A 123 24.21 0.20 -2.54
CA ASP A 123 23.20 -0.63 -3.24
C ASP A 123 21.99 0.18 -3.69
N GLN A 124 21.80 1.37 -3.15
CA GLN A 124 20.67 2.24 -3.51
C GLN A 124 20.94 2.97 -4.82
N SER A 125 19.90 3.07 -5.67
CA SER A 125 19.94 3.93 -6.84
C SER A 125 19.61 5.36 -6.45
N THR A 126 20.36 6.31 -7.01
CA THR A 126 20.15 7.75 -6.81
C THR A 126 19.33 8.39 -7.94
N GLU A 127 18.96 7.63 -8.95
CA GLU A 127 18.17 8.14 -10.07
C GLU A 127 16.73 8.38 -9.64
N ALA A 128 16.25 9.60 -9.86
CA ALA A 128 14.86 9.97 -9.64
C ALA A 128 14.04 9.60 -10.89
N GLU A 129 13.30 8.52 -10.81
CA GLU A 129 12.46 7.98 -11.88
C GLU A 129 11.03 7.85 -11.42
N ILE A 130 10.08 8.18 -12.28
CA ILE A 130 8.66 7.97 -11.99
C ILE A 130 8.23 6.56 -12.39
N LEU A 131 7.34 5.98 -11.61
CA LEU A 131 6.64 4.74 -11.93
C LEU A 131 5.36 5.07 -12.71
N VAL A 132 5.36 4.81 -14.01
CA VAL A 132 4.17 5.05 -14.84
C VAL A 132 3.11 4.00 -14.52
N THR A 133 1.94 4.47 -14.06
CA THR A 133 0.83 3.61 -13.64
C THR A 133 -0.19 3.33 -14.73
N GLY A 134 -0.18 4.12 -15.81
CA GLY A 134 -1.20 4.07 -16.86
C GLY A 134 -2.52 4.73 -16.46
N ILE A 135 -2.57 5.36 -15.29
CA ILE A 135 -3.74 6.10 -14.78
C ILE A 135 -3.47 7.59 -14.93
N LYS A 136 -4.25 8.25 -15.80
CA LYS A 136 -4.02 9.64 -16.19
C LYS A 136 -3.88 10.60 -15.02
N VAL A 137 -4.80 10.57 -14.08
CA VAL A 137 -4.82 11.51 -12.95
C VAL A 137 -3.60 11.35 -12.05
N VAL A 138 -3.15 10.13 -11.84
CA VAL A 138 -1.95 9.82 -11.04
C VAL A 138 -0.70 10.28 -11.77
N ASP A 139 -0.51 9.82 -12.99
CA ASP A 139 0.72 10.05 -13.75
C ASP A 139 0.93 11.52 -14.09
N LEU A 140 -0.14 12.27 -14.31
CA LEU A 140 -0.06 13.70 -14.62
C LEU A 140 0.17 14.58 -13.38
N LEU A 141 -0.66 14.40 -12.35
CA LEU A 141 -0.80 15.36 -11.25
C LEU A 141 -0.10 14.94 -9.94
N ALA A 142 0.02 13.66 -9.70
CA ALA A 142 0.65 13.10 -8.51
C ALA A 142 1.46 11.84 -8.86
N PRO A 143 2.49 11.95 -9.73
CA PRO A 143 3.24 10.80 -10.20
C PRO A 143 3.96 10.08 -9.06
N TYR A 144 3.97 8.75 -9.11
CA TYR A 144 4.64 7.93 -8.13
C TYR A 144 6.13 7.86 -8.40
N ALA A 145 6.92 8.02 -7.35
CA ALA A 145 8.35 7.76 -7.41
C ALA A 145 8.60 6.24 -7.44
N LYS A 146 9.39 5.76 -8.38
CA LYS A 146 9.89 4.39 -8.37
C LYS A 146 10.77 4.20 -7.13
N GLY A 147 10.44 3.20 -6.31
CA GLY A 147 11.05 3.02 -5.00
C GLY A 147 10.58 3.99 -3.92
N GLY A 148 9.56 4.78 -4.20
CA GLY A 148 8.97 5.74 -3.28
C GLY A 148 7.87 5.17 -2.39
N LYS A 149 7.40 6.01 -1.46
CA LYS A 149 6.35 5.71 -0.52
C LYS A 149 5.18 6.64 -0.77
N ILE A 150 4.04 6.06 -1.08
CA ILE A 150 2.83 6.79 -1.44
C ILE A 150 1.79 6.60 -0.34
N GLY A 151 1.30 7.69 0.21
CA GLY A 151 0.16 7.67 1.13
C GLY A 151 -1.15 7.62 0.36
N LEU A 152 -1.99 6.65 0.67
CA LEU A 152 -3.33 6.52 0.11
C LEU A 152 -4.36 6.90 1.17
N PHE A 153 -5.11 7.95 0.90
CA PHE A 153 -6.17 8.46 1.74
C PHE A 153 -7.53 8.23 1.08
N GLY A 154 -8.52 7.91 1.86
CA GLY A 154 -9.88 7.78 1.36
C GLY A 154 -10.77 7.03 2.32
N GLY A 155 -12.01 7.47 2.43
CA GLY A 155 -13.04 6.81 3.21
C GLY A 155 -13.57 5.53 2.55
N ALA A 156 -14.56 4.92 3.18
CA ALA A 156 -15.22 3.75 2.61
C ALA A 156 -16.00 4.11 1.33
N GLY A 157 -15.99 3.22 0.35
CA GLY A 157 -16.82 3.33 -0.85
C GLY A 157 -16.31 4.32 -1.91
N VAL A 158 -15.08 4.80 -1.82
CA VAL A 158 -14.48 5.71 -2.82
C VAL A 158 -13.65 5.00 -3.90
N GLY A 159 -13.63 3.67 -3.90
CA GLY A 159 -12.91 2.87 -4.90
C GLY A 159 -11.44 2.58 -4.56
N LYS A 160 -11.06 2.63 -3.28
CA LYS A 160 -9.69 2.32 -2.83
C LYS A 160 -9.22 0.94 -3.31
N THR A 161 -10.01 -0.09 -3.09
CA THR A 161 -9.69 -1.47 -3.48
C THR A 161 -9.55 -1.62 -4.99
N VAL A 162 -10.45 -1.02 -5.75
CA VAL A 162 -10.42 -1.06 -7.23
C VAL A 162 -9.17 -0.37 -7.78
N LEU A 163 -8.76 0.74 -7.17
CA LEU A 163 -7.52 1.42 -7.54
C LEU A 163 -6.30 0.55 -7.25
N ILE A 164 -6.24 -0.10 -6.09
CA ILE A 164 -5.16 -1.03 -5.72
C ILE A 164 -5.07 -2.18 -6.74
N GLN A 165 -6.19 -2.80 -7.08
CA GLN A 165 -6.25 -3.88 -8.06
C GLN A 165 -5.76 -3.43 -9.44
N GLU A 166 -6.16 -2.24 -9.88
CA GLU A 166 -5.72 -1.69 -11.17
C GLU A 166 -4.21 -1.40 -11.20
N LEU A 167 -3.67 -0.86 -10.11
CA LEU A 167 -2.23 -0.65 -9.97
C LEU A 167 -1.46 -1.96 -10.05
N ILE A 168 -1.91 -3.00 -9.37
CA ILE A 168 -1.30 -4.34 -9.44
C ILE A 168 -1.34 -4.88 -10.87
N ASN A 169 -2.49 -4.79 -11.50
CA ASN A 169 -2.67 -5.28 -12.86
C ASN A 169 -1.78 -4.52 -13.86
N ASN A 170 -1.73 -3.21 -13.76
CA ASN A 170 -0.97 -2.36 -14.68
C ASN A 170 0.55 -2.53 -14.51
N VAL A 171 1.03 -2.61 -13.26
CA VAL A 171 2.46 -2.86 -13.01
C VAL A 171 2.87 -4.25 -13.50
N ALA A 172 2.05 -5.27 -13.30
CA ALA A 172 2.34 -6.60 -13.81
C ALA A 172 2.40 -6.64 -15.35
N LYS A 173 1.50 -5.92 -16.03
CA LYS A 173 1.46 -5.86 -17.49
C LYS A 173 2.56 -4.99 -18.10
N ALA A 174 2.79 -3.81 -17.54
CA ALA A 174 3.71 -2.82 -18.11
C ALA A 174 5.17 -3.06 -17.70
N HIS A 175 5.40 -3.54 -16.48
CA HIS A 175 6.74 -3.67 -15.88
C HIS A 175 7.10 -5.12 -15.56
N GLY A 176 6.19 -6.08 -15.70
CA GLY A 176 6.42 -7.50 -15.40
C GLY A 176 6.66 -7.79 -13.92
N GLY A 177 6.35 -6.85 -13.04
CA GLY A 177 6.58 -6.95 -11.61
C GLY A 177 5.44 -7.64 -10.87
N TYR A 178 5.78 -8.24 -9.72
CA TYR A 178 4.81 -8.78 -8.78
C TYR A 178 4.47 -7.78 -7.69
N SER A 179 3.42 -8.09 -6.95
CA SER A 179 2.95 -7.24 -5.85
C SER A 179 2.79 -8.06 -4.58
N VAL A 180 2.87 -7.38 -3.45
CA VAL A 180 2.61 -7.95 -2.14
C VAL A 180 1.63 -7.03 -1.41
N PHE A 181 0.60 -7.60 -0.82
CA PHE A 181 -0.39 -6.88 -0.02
C PHE A 181 -0.29 -7.33 1.44
N ALA A 182 0.05 -6.43 2.33
CA ALA A 182 0.08 -6.66 3.77
C ALA A 182 -1.17 -6.04 4.44
N GLY A 183 -2.06 -6.89 4.91
CA GLY A 183 -3.21 -6.50 5.73
C GLY A 183 -2.80 -6.39 7.19
N VAL A 184 -2.70 -5.17 7.70
CA VAL A 184 -2.21 -4.88 9.05
C VAL A 184 -3.34 -4.36 9.92
N GLY A 185 -3.84 -5.18 10.83
CA GLY A 185 -4.82 -4.80 11.82
C GLY A 185 -6.20 -4.40 11.27
N GLU A 186 -6.51 -4.78 10.04
CA GLU A 186 -7.80 -4.53 9.41
C GLU A 186 -8.80 -5.65 9.70
N ARG A 187 -10.05 -5.46 9.27
CA ARG A 187 -11.11 -6.44 9.51
C ARG A 187 -10.88 -7.70 8.68
N THR A 188 -11.03 -8.86 9.29
CA THR A 188 -10.90 -10.17 8.60
C THR A 188 -11.86 -10.28 7.41
N ARG A 189 -13.06 -9.73 7.51
CA ARG A 189 -14.03 -9.71 6.42
C ARG A 189 -13.48 -8.96 5.20
N GLU A 190 -12.91 -7.77 5.41
CA GLU A 190 -12.36 -6.96 4.32
C GLU A 190 -11.19 -7.66 3.64
N GLY A 191 -10.35 -8.37 4.41
CA GLY A 191 -9.27 -9.19 3.85
C GLY A 191 -9.78 -10.37 3.03
N ASN A 192 -10.87 -11.00 3.45
CA ASN A 192 -11.50 -12.08 2.69
C ASN A 192 -12.18 -11.55 1.42
N ASP A 193 -12.88 -10.43 1.51
CA ASP A 193 -13.51 -9.79 0.35
C ASP A 193 -12.43 -9.43 -0.69
N LEU A 194 -11.31 -8.85 -0.27
CA LEU A 194 -10.16 -8.52 -1.14
C LEU A 194 -9.59 -9.76 -1.85
N TYR A 195 -9.45 -10.88 -1.12
CA TYR A 195 -8.96 -12.13 -1.70
C TYR A 195 -9.86 -12.61 -2.85
N HIS A 196 -11.18 -12.59 -2.66
CA HIS A 196 -12.14 -12.98 -3.68
C HIS A 196 -12.17 -11.99 -4.85
N GLU A 197 -12.14 -10.69 -4.58
CA GLU A 197 -12.08 -9.65 -5.61
C GLU A 197 -10.83 -9.78 -6.49
N PHE A 198 -9.68 -10.15 -5.91
CA PHE A 198 -8.46 -10.40 -6.69
C PHE A 198 -8.58 -11.61 -7.61
N ILE A 199 -9.37 -12.61 -7.23
CA ILE A 199 -9.66 -13.77 -8.08
C ILE A 199 -10.62 -13.37 -9.20
N GLU A 200 -11.69 -12.66 -8.87
CA GLU A 200 -12.70 -12.22 -9.84
C GLU A 200 -12.14 -11.26 -10.88
N SER A 201 -11.29 -10.33 -10.48
CA SER A 201 -10.62 -9.38 -11.38
C SER A 201 -9.46 -9.99 -12.19
N GLY A 202 -9.10 -11.24 -11.94
CA GLY A 202 -8.01 -11.94 -12.62
C GLY A 202 -6.61 -11.55 -12.17
N VAL A 203 -6.47 -10.82 -11.05
CA VAL A 203 -5.18 -10.52 -10.43
C VAL A 203 -4.53 -11.79 -9.90
N ASN A 204 -5.29 -12.65 -9.25
CA ASN A 204 -4.84 -13.92 -8.71
C ASN A 204 -5.67 -15.10 -9.21
N LYS A 205 -5.07 -16.29 -9.16
CA LYS A 205 -5.76 -17.57 -9.30
C LYS A 205 -6.15 -18.11 -7.93
N LYS A 206 -7.29 -18.77 -7.83
CA LYS A 206 -7.75 -19.42 -6.59
C LYS A 206 -6.72 -20.45 -6.13
N GLY A 207 -6.24 -20.30 -4.90
CA GLY A 207 -5.22 -21.18 -4.33
C GLY A 207 -3.81 -20.99 -4.90
N GLY A 208 -3.58 -19.90 -5.62
CA GLY A 208 -2.27 -19.56 -6.22
C GLY A 208 -2.05 -20.22 -7.57
N GLY A 209 -0.79 -20.24 -8.00
CA GLY A 209 -0.36 -20.86 -9.25
C GLY A 209 -0.01 -19.85 -10.33
N GLU A 210 0.32 -20.38 -11.52
CA GLU A 210 0.75 -19.58 -12.65
C GLU A 210 -0.29 -18.54 -13.07
N GLY A 211 0.16 -17.32 -13.28
CA GLY A 211 -0.68 -16.18 -13.61
C GLY A 211 -1.15 -15.36 -12.41
N SER A 212 -0.91 -15.80 -11.16
CA SER A 212 -1.11 -14.97 -9.98
C SER A 212 -0.05 -13.88 -9.89
N LYS A 213 -0.46 -12.67 -9.46
CA LYS A 213 0.38 -11.46 -9.48
C LYS A 213 0.66 -10.88 -8.10
N CYS A 214 -0.09 -11.28 -7.10
CA CYS A 214 -0.02 -10.69 -5.76
C CYS A 214 0.00 -11.74 -4.66
N ALA A 215 0.99 -11.64 -3.75
CA ALA A 215 0.99 -12.37 -2.50
C ALA A 215 0.24 -11.59 -1.42
N LEU A 216 -0.55 -12.28 -0.60
CA LEU A 216 -1.32 -11.70 0.49
C LEU A 216 -0.75 -12.16 1.84
N VAL A 217 -0.52 -11.20 2.74
CA VAL A 217 -0.01 -11.47 4.09
C VAL A 217 -0.91 -10.76 5.09
N TYR A 218 -1.59 -11.51 5.95
CA TYR A 218 -2.59 -10.97 6.85
C TYR A 218 -2.20 -11.12 8.32
N GLY A 219 -2.27 -10.01 9.05
CA GLY A 219 -2.26 -9.92 10.50
C GLY A 219 -3.42 -9.03 10.94
N GLN A 220 -4.63 -9.59 11.02
CA GLN A 220 -5.87 -8.84 11.15
C GLN A 220 -6.14 -8.39 12.59
N MET A 221 -7.19 -7.60 12.80
CA MET A 221 -7.48 -6.95 14.08
C MET A 221 -7.81 -7.93 15.22
N ASN A 222 -8.20 -9.16 14.92
CA ASN A 222 -8.47 -10.21 15.90
C ASN A 222 -7.21 -10.94 16.38
N GLU A 223 -6.08 -10.69 15.74
CA GLU A 223 -4.80 -11.29 16.12
C GLU A 223 -4.09 -10.48 17.22
N PRO A 224 -3.22 -11.11 18.03
CA PRO A 224 -2.51 -10.43 19.10
C PRO A 224 -1.56 -9.33 18.56
N PRO A 225 -1.17 -8.38 19.42
CA PRO A 225 -0.36 -7.24 18.99
C PRO A 225 0.99 -7.62 18.39
N GLY A 226 1.60 -8.73 18.80
CA GLY A 226 2.83 -9.23 18.20
C GLY A 226 2.68 -9.53 16.72
N ALA A 227 1.62 -10.24 16.34
CA ALA A 227 1.32 -10.55 14.94
C ALA A 227 1.09 -9.27 14.12
N ARG A 228 0.26 -8.37 14.61
CA ARG A 228 -0.04 -7.09 13.92
C ARG A 228 1.18 -6.17 13.79
N ALA A 229 2.10 -6.22 14.74
CA ALA A 229 3.34 -5.45 14.70
C ALA A 229 4.38 -6.01 13.73
N ARG A 230 4.29 -7.27 13.33
CA ARG A 230 5.30 -7.97 12.50
C ARG A 230 4.82 -8.32 11.11
N VAL A 231 3.52 -8.39 10.87
CA VAL A 231 2.98 -8.81 9.56
C VAL A 231 3.43 -7.91 8.40
N GLY A 232 3.56 -6.61 8.63
CA GLY A 232 4.11 -5.68 7.64
C GLY A 232 5.55 -6.03 7.24
N LEU A 233 6.37 -6.46 8.19
CA LEU A 233 7.74 -6.93 7.93
C LEU A 233 7.74 -8.24 7.15
N THR A 234 6.80 -9.14 7.42
CA THR A 234 6.63 -10.38 6.66
C THR A 234 6.32 -10.09 5.19
N GLY A 235 5.36 -9.21 4.92
CA GLY A 235 5.03 -8.81 3.56
C GLY A 235 6.21 -8.13 2.86
N LEU A 236 6.89 -7.23 3.53
CA LEU A 236 8.06 -6.54 3.00
C LEU A 236 9.20 -7.52 2.65
N THR A 237 9.40 -8.56 3.45
CA THR A 237 10.41 -9.60 3.19
C THR A 237 10.12 -10.35 1.89
N VAL A 238 8.87 -10.69 1.62
CA VAL A 238 8.45 -11.30 0.34
C VAL A 238 8.70 -10.34 -0.82
N ALA A 239 8.38 -9.07 -0.66
CA ALA A 239 8.63 -8.04 -1.67
C ALA A 239 10.12 -7.84 -1.96
N GLU A 240 10.96 -7.86 -0.94
CA GLU A 240 12.42 -7.74 -1.08
C GLU A 240 13.03 -8.89 -1.90
N HIS A 241 12.49 -10.09 -1.80
CA HIS A 241 12.93 -11.22 -2.63
C HIS A 241 12.72 -10.92 -4.12
N PHE A 242 11.55 -10.46 -4.51
CA PHE A 242 11.26 -10.12 -5.91
C PHE A 242 12.06 -8.92 -6.40
N ARG A 243 12.27 -7.90 -5.56
CA ARG A 243 13.17 -6.78 -5.86
C ARG A 243 14.59 -7.27 -6.18
N ASP A 244 15.12 -8.16 -5.35
CA ASP A 244 16.48 -8.68 -5.50
C ASP A 244 16.65 -9.57 -6.75
N GLN A 245 15.54 -10.04 -7.33
CA GLN A 245 15.49 -10.70 -8.63
C GLN A 245 15.37 -9.73 -9.82
N GLY A 246 15.47 -8.45 -9.61
CA GLY A 246 15.45 -7.42 -10.66
C GLY A 246 14.07 -6.91 -11.04
N GLN A 247 13.06 -7.12 -10.20
CA GLN A 247 11.71 -6.67 -10.48
C GLN A 247 11.38 -5.32 -9.85
N ASP A 248 10.43 -4.63 -10.46
CA ASP A 248 9.75 -3.47 -9.89
C ASP A 248 8.51 -3.96 -9.13
N VAL A 249 8.60 -3.98 -7.82
CA VAL A 249 7.59 -4.56 -6.93
C VAL A 249 6.69 -3.47 -6.38
N LEU A 250 5.38 -3.72 -6.33
CA LEU A 250 4.45 -2.94 -5.53
C LEU A 250 4.25 -3.61 -4.16
N PHE A 251 4.36 -2.82 -3.12
CA PHE A 251 4.11 -3.25 -1.75
C PHE A 251 2.99 -2.41 -1.13
N PHE A 252 1.86 -3.03 -0.86
CA PHE A 252 0.70 -2.39 -0.26
C PHE A 252 0.66 -2.68 1.23
N VAL A 253 0.39 -1.67 2.02
CA VAL A 253 0.16 -1.78 3.47
C VAL A 253 -1.20 -1.17 3.80
N ASP A 254 -2.08 -1.97 4.30
CA ASP A 254 -3.38 -1.52 4.78
C ASP A 254 -3.61 -2.06 6.19
N ASN A 255 -3.38 -1.30 7.22
CA ASN A 255 -3.18 0.12 7.32
C ASN A 255 -1.86 0.40 8.09
N ILE A 256 -1.06 1.38 7.65
CA ILE A 256 0.22 1.69 8.32
C ILE A 256 0.02 2.24 9.75
N PHE A 257 -1.10 2.91 10.03
CA PHE A 257 -1.44 3.34 11.37
C PHE A 257 -1.54 2.16 12.35
N ARG A 258 -2.10 1.03 11.89
CA ARG A 258 -2.24 -0.17 12.73
C ARG A 258 -0.90 -0.80 13.08
N PHE A 259 0.10 -0.66 12.22
CA PHE A 259 1.48 -1.03 12.54
C PHE A 259 2.01 -0.25 13.75
N THR A 260 1.84 1.07 13.76
CA THR A 260 2.22 1.92 14.90
C THR A 260 1.41 1.62 16.15
N GLN A 261 0.12 1.40 16.02
CA GLN A 261 -0.76 1.05 17.13
C GLN A 261 -0.34 -0.29 17.78
N ALA A 262 -0.09 -1.31 16.99
CA ALA A 262 0.38 -2.60 17.49
C ALA A 262 1.74 -2.47 18.19
N GLY A 263 2.64 -1.64 17.66
CA GLY A 263 3.91 -1.30 18.30
C GLY A 263 3.74 -0.63 19.66
N SER A 264 2.75 0.25 19.82
CA SER A 264 2.45 0.86 21.12
C SER A 264 1.89 -0.14 22.13
N GLU A 265 1.04 -1.05 21.71
CA GLU A 265 0.53 -2.14 22.55
C GLU A 265 1.66 -3.06 23.03
N VAL A 266 2.56 -3.47 22.14
CA VAL A 266 3.74 -4.27 22.49
C VAL A 266 4.64 -3.53 23.47
N SER A 267 4.90 -2.25 23.25
CA SER A 267 5.71 -1.42 24.14
C SER A 267 5.11 -1.32 25.54
N ALA A 268 3.79 -1.15 25.65
CA ALA A 268 3.07 -1.13 26.92
C ALA A 268 3.17 -2.49 27.66
N LEU A 269 2.99 -3.59 26.93
CA LEU A 269 3.13 -4.94 27.48
C LEU A 269 4.55 -5.23 27.99
N LEU A 270 5.56 -4.63 27.38
CA LEU A 270 6.96 -4.72 27.82
C LEU A 270 7.29 -3.78 28.99
N GLY A 271 6.35 -2.99 29.45
CA GLY A 271 6.53 -2.05 30.58
C GLY A 271 7.40 -0.83 30.24
N ARG A 272 7.51 -0.46 28.98
CA ARG A 272 8.25 0.75 28.56
C ARG A 272 7.45 1.99 28.90
N ILE A 273 8.14 3.07 29.29
CA ILE A 273 7.52 4.36 29.55
C ILE A 273 6.99 4.94 28.25
N PRO A 274 5.69 5.24 28.14
CA PRO A 274 5.12 5.80 26.92
C PRO A 274 5.61 7.23 26.63
N SER A 275 5.66 7.56 25.36
CA SER A 275 5.89 8.92 24.88
C SER A 275 4.57 9.71 24.75
N ALA A 276 4.58 10.80 23.99
CA ALA A 276 3.41 11.63 23.75
C ALA A 276 2.21 10.82 23.25
N VAL A 277 1.02 11.13 23.76
CA VAL A 277 -0.26 10.49 23.39
C VAL A 277 -0.30 8.97 23.65
N GLY A 278 0.63 8.45 24.46
CA GLY A 278 0.68 7.02 24.79
C GLY A 278 1.40 6.13 23.78
N TYR A 279 2.02 6.71 22.76
CA TYR A 279 2.81 5.95 21.79
C TYR A 279 4.13 5.45 22.39
N GLN A 280 4.73 4.45 21.73
CA GLN A 280 6.04 3.91 22.08
C GLN A 280 7.14 4.98 21.96
N PRO A 281 8.16 4.95 22.83
CA PRO A 281 9.30 5.88 22.71
C PRO A 281 10.13 5.64 21.44
N THR A 282 10.01 4.46 20.85
CA THR A 282 10.70 4.04 19.62
C THR A 282 9.89 4.27 18.34
N LEU A 283 8.80 5.04 18.39
CA LEU A 283 7.88 5.25 17.25
C LEU A 283 8.61 5.63 15.96
N ALA A 284 9.47 6.63 16.00
CA ALA A 284 10.20 7.09 14.82
C ALA A 284 11.20 6.04 14.33
N THR A 285 11.86 5.33 15.23
CA THR A 285 12.82 4.27 14.90
C THR A 285 12.13 3.06 14.29
N ASP A 286 11.01 2.63 14.86
CA ASP A 286 10.23 1.49 14.35
C ASP A 286 9.69 1.79 12.95
N MET A 287 9.14 2.97 12.74
CA MET A 287 8.66 3.42 11.43
C MET A 287 9.83 3.54 10.44
N GLY A 288 10.93 4.15 10.83
CA GLY A 288 12.13 4.28 10.01
C GLY A 288 12.71 2.93 9.58
N ALA A 289 12.78 1.97 10.49
CA ALA A 289 13.27 0.62 10.19
C ALA A 289 12.43 -0.10 9.12
N LEU A 290 11.13 0.12 9.10
CA LEU A 290 10.25 -0.39 8.04
C LEU A 290 10.45 0.39 6.73
N GLN A 291 10.35 1.73 6.81
CA GLN A 291 10.28 2.61 5.63
C GLN A 291 11.60 2.64 4.84
N GLU A 292 12.75 2.61 5.50
CA GLU A 292 14.06 2.66 4.86
C GLU A 292 14.40 1.39 4.04
N ARG A 293 13.72 0.29 4.30
CA ARG A 293 13.83 -0.94 3.48
C ARG A 293 13.12 -0.79 2.13
N ILE A 294 12.19 0.16 2.02
CA ILE A 294 11.38 0.41 0.83
C ILE A 294 12.11 1.43 -0.02
N THR A 295 12.82 0.98 -1.03
CA THR A 295 13.65 1.84 -1.87
C THR A 295 13.98 1.18 -3.21
N THR A 296 14.54 1.96 -4.13
CA THR A 296 15.14 1.46 -5.36
C THR A 296 16.60 1.07 -5.11
N THR A 297 16.94 -0.14 -5.53
CA THR A 297 18.31 -0.65 -5.50
C THR A 297 18.87 -0.77 -6.93
N THR A 298 20.16 -1.09 -7.04
CA THR A 298 20.77 -1.42 -8.33
C THR A 298 20.21 -2.66 -9.01
N LYS A 299 19.47 -3.49 -8.27
CA LYS A 299 18.84 -4.74 -8.78
C LYS A 299 17.39 -4.52 -9.21
N GLY A 300 16.61 -3.84 -8.41
CA GLY A 300 15.18 -3.62 -8.63
C GLY A 300 14.62 -2.60 -7.66
N SER A 301 13.30 -2.44 -7.64
CA SER A 301 12.65 -1.45 -6.78
C SER A 301 11.47 -2.03 -6.01
N ILE A 302 11.20 -1.43 -4.84
CA ILE A 302 9.95 -1.59 -4.12
C ILE A 302 9.30 -0.21 -4.04
N THR A 303 8.12 -0.07 -4.63
CA THR A 303 7.27 1.11 -4.48
C THR A 303 6.14 0.76 -3.54
N SER A 304 5.97 1.50 -2.45
CA SER A 304 4.98 1.22 -1.43
C SER A 304 3.80 2.17 -1.52
N ILE A 305 2.60 1.59 -1.46
CA ILE A 305 1.35 2.31 -1.32
C ILE A 305 0.76 1.95 0.03
N GLN A 306 0.65 2.94 0.91
CA GLN A 306 0.30 2.78 2.31
C GLN A 306 -1.02 3.49 2.59
N ALA A 307 -2.04 2.73 2.94
CA ALA A 307 -3.26 3.32 3.45
C ALA A 307 -2.98 3.95 4.82
N ILE A 308 -3.39 5.19 4.99
CA ILE A 308 -3.16 5.96 6.21
C ILE A 308 -4.51 6.34 6.81
N TYR A 309 -4.70 5.94 8.06
CA TYR A 309 -5.80 6.41 8.90
C TYR A 309 -5.30 7.54 9.79
N VAL A 310 -6.04 8.63 9.81
CA VAL A 310 -5.75 9.79 10.64
C VAL A 310 -6.79 9.84 11.77
N PRO A 311 -6.40 9.52 13.02
CA PRO A 311 -7.33 9.52 14.14
C PRO A 311 -7.96 10.89 14.35
N ALA A 312 -9.29 10.94 14.42
CA ALA A 312 -10.06 12.18 14.63
C ALA A 312 -9.73 13.32 13.66
N ASP A 313 -9.23 12.98 12.46
CA ASP A 313 -8.74 13.94 11.46
C ASP A 313 -7.62 14.88 11.98
N ASP A 314 -6.93 14.44 13.03
CA ASP A 314 -5.83 15.21 13.64
C ASP A 314 -4.49 14.81 12.99
N TYR A 315 -4.05 15.62 12.05
CA TYR A 315 -2.76 15.45 11.36
C TYR A 315 -1.54 15.73 12.24
N THR A 316 -1.75 16.27 13.46
CA THR A 316 -0.68 16.51 14.44
C THR A 316 -0.44 15.33 15.36
N ASP A 317 -1.31 14.31 15.32
CA ASP A 317 -1.08 13.05 16.03
C ASP A 317 0.27 12.44 15.64
N PRO A 318 1.09 11.97 16.60
CA PRO A 318 2.44 11.46 16.31
C PRO A 318 2.51 10.33 15.27
N ALA A 319 1.53 9.45 15.21
CA ALA A 319 1.57 8.33 14.26
C ALA A 319 1.43 8.78 12.79
N PRO A 320 0.36 9.51 12.38
CA PRO A 320 0.30 10.04 11.04
C PRO A 320 1.44 11.03 10.74
N ALA A 321 1.80 11.90 11.68
CA ALA A 321 2.90 12.85 11.48
C ALA A 321 4.24 12.16 11.17
N THR A 322 4.56 11.07 11.87
CA THR A 322 5.76 10.27 11.58
C THR A 322 5.65 9.56 10.22
N SER A 323 4.48 9.06 9.86
CA SER A 323 4.25 8.44 8.55
C SER A 323 4.42 9.43 7.41
N PHE A 324 3.86 10.64 7.53
CA PHE A 324 3.96 11.70 6.52
C PHE A 324 5.41 12.11 6.21
N ALA A 325 6.30 12.07 7.19
CA ALA A 325 7.70 12.40 6.99
C ALA A 325 8.41 11.49 5.97
N HIS A 326 7.91 10.28 5.75
CA HIS A 326 8.46 9.30 4.82
C HIS A 326 7.81 9.33 3.43
N LEU A 327 6.69 10.03 3.25
CA LEU A 327 5.94 9.99 1.99
C LEU A 327 6.58 10.83 0.90
N ASP A 328 6.64 10.28 -0.30
CA ASP A 328 7.07 10.95 -1.52
C ASP A 328 5.90 11.50 -2.33
N ALA A 329 4.74 10.87 -2.22
CA ALA A 329 3.50 11.30 -2.86
C ALA A 329 2.28 10.95 -2.01
N THR A 330 1.17 11.62 -2.28
CA THR A 330 -0.13 11.31 -1.70
C THR A 330 -1.18 11.16 -2.79
N THR A 331 -2.03 10.16 -2.66
CA THR A 331 -3.23 9.97 -3.47
C THR A 331 -4.44 10.10 -2.55
N ASN A 332 -5.24 11.11 -2.76
CA ASN A 332 -6.43 11.38 -1.97
C ASN A 332 -7.67 11.01 -2.77
N LEU A 333 -8.43 10.01 -2.30
CA LEU A 333 -9.69 9.60 -2.89
C LEU A 333 -10.85 10.39 -2.25
N SER A 334 -11.59 11.12 -3.07
CA SER A 334 -12.63 12.04 -2.64
C SER A 334 -14.02 11.45 -2.86
N ARG A 335 -14.85 11.47 -1.81
CA ARG A 335 -16.26 11.10 -1.92
C ARG A 335 -17.04 12.06 -2.84
N ALA A 336 -16.76 13.35 -2.76
CA ALA A 336 -17.40 14.35 -3.62
C ALA A 336 -17.17 14.09 -5.12
N ILE A 337 -15.99 13.56 -5.47
CA ILE A 337 -15.66 13.18 -6.85
C ILE A 337 -16.37 11.89 -7.24
N SER A 338 -16.41 10.89 -6.34
CA SER A 338 -17.11 9.63 -6.60
C SER A 338 -18.63 9.84 -6.76
N GLU A 339 -19.21 10.76 -6.01
CA GLU A 339 -20.63 11.12 -6.13
C GLU A 339 -20.99 11.78 -7.48
N LYS A 340 -20.01 12.39 -8.14
CA LYS A 340 -20.15 12.88 -9.54
C LYS A 340 -20.01 11.75 -10.58
N GLY A 341 -19.76 10.51 -10.15
CA GLY A 341 -19.52 9.36 -11.04
C GLY A 341 -18.15 9.38 -11.71
N ILE A 342 -17.20 10.16 -11.22
CA ILE A 342 -15.84 10.24 -11.76
C ILE A 342 -14.97 9.20 -11.06
N TYR A 343 -14.45 8.24 -11.81
CA TYR A 343 -13.57 7.18 -11.34
C TYR A 343 -12.31 7.07 -12.22
N PRO A 344 -11.10 6.91 -11.64
CA PRO A 344 -10.85 6.88 -10.20
C PRO A 344 -11.17 8.22 -9.52
N ALA A 345 -11.68 8.15 -8.31
CA ALA A 345 -12.11 9.34 -7.55
C ALA A 345 -10.93 10.07 -6.89
N VAL A 346 -9.80 10.15 -7.56
CA VAL A 346 -8.60 10.84 -7.10
C VAL A 346 -8.82 12.34 -7.15
N ASP A 347 -8.62 13.01 -6.00
CA ASP A 347 -8.70 14.45 -5.94
C ASP A 347 -7.46 15.09 -6.60
N PRO A 348 -7.64 15.81 -7.70
CA PRO A 348 -6.53 16.37 -8.47
C PRO A 348 -5.84 17.56 -7.78
N LEU A 349 -6.49 18.19 -6.81
CA LEU A 349 -5.99 19.36 -6.09
C LEU A 349 -5.38 18.99 -4.73
N GLU A 350 -5.90 17.94 -4.08
CA GLU A 350 -5.41 17.49 -2.77
C GLU A 350 -4.34 16.38 -2.87
N SER A 351 -4.20 15.75 -4.03
CA SER A 351 -3.15 14.77 -4.27
C SER A 351 -1.85 15.47 -4.70
N THR A 352 -0.73 15.03 -4.12
CA THR A 352 0.57 15.68 -4.31
C THR A 352 1.68 14.68 -4.61
N SER A 353 2.77 15.15 -5.22
CA SER A 353 3.98 14.36 -5.43
C SER A 353 5.22 15.26 -5.43
N ARG A 354 6.27 14.80 -4.74
CA ARG A 354 7.59 15.45 -4.79
C ARG A 354 8.25 15.28 -6.17
N MET A 355 7.81 14.29 -6.94
CA MET A 355 8.32 14.02 -8.28
C MET A 355 7.80 15.02 -9.32
N LEU A 356 6.75 15.78 -9.02
CA LEU A 356 6.21 16.79 -9.91
C LEU A 356 7.07 18.06 -9.88
N SER A 357 8.23 17.98 -10.52
CA SER A 357 9.14 19.09 -10.70
C SER A 357 9.74 19.05 -12.11
N PRO A 358 10.14 20.21 -12.68
CA PRO A 358 10.72 20.25 -14.03
C PRO A 358 11.98 19.39 -14.18
N LEU A 359 12.74 19.23 -13.09
CA LEU A 359 13.99 18.46 -13.08
C LEU A 359 13.76 16.95 -13.22
N VAL A 360 12.59 16.46 -12.81
CA VAL A 360 12.26 15.01 -12.83
C VAL A 360 11.38 14.66 -14.02
N VAL A 361 10.28 15.39 -14.19
CA VAL A 361 9.25 15.06 -15.21
C VAL A 361 9.44 15.83 -16.51
N GLY A 362 10.29 16.86 -16.54
CA GLY A 362 10.48 17.74 -17.67
C GLY A 362 9.52 18.93 -17.68
N ASP A 363 9.85 19.93 -18.51
CA ASP A 363 9.11 21.21 -18.54
C ASP A 363 7.68 21.05 -19.05
N GLU A 364 7.47 20.24 -20.09
CA GLU A 364 6.16 20.05 -20.69
C GLU A 364 5.16 19.39 -19.75
N HIS A 365 5.55 18.31 -19.10
CA HIS A 365 4.72 17.62 -18.12
C HIS A 365 4.39 18.55 -16.95
N TYR A 366 5.39 19.19 -16.38
CA TYR A 366 5.22 20.10 -15.26
C TYR A 366 4.30 21.28 -15.60
N ALA A 367 4.50 21.94 -16.73
CA ALA A 367 3.69 23.05 -17.19
C ALA A 367 2.23 22.63 -17.42
N THR A 368 2.01 21.47 -18.04
CA THR A 368 0.67 20.93 -18.29
C THR A 368 -0.05 20.62 -16.98
N ALA A 369 0.63 19.95 -16.04
CA ALA A 369 0.06 19.63 -14.73
C ALA A 369 -0.32 20.90 -13.95
N ARG A 370 0.54 21.91 -13.95
CA ARG A 370 0.27 23.18 -13.28
C ARG A 370 -0.91 23.93 -13.91
N LEU A 371 -1.02 23.90 -15.22
CA LEU A 371 -2.13 24.54 -15.93
C LEU A 371 -3.47 23.85 -15.61
N VAL A 372 -3.48 22.52 -15.60
CA VAL A 372 -4.66 21.74 -15.16
C VAL A 372 -5.06 22.10 -13.75
N GLN A 373 -4.12 22.15 -12.82
CA GLN A 373 -4.38 22.52 -11.43
C GLN A 373 -4.92 23.95 -11.31
N GLN A 374 -4.39 24.90 -12.04
CA GLN A 374 -4.85 26.30 -12.05
C GLN A 374 -6.30 26.41 -12.54
N ILE A 375 -6.62 25.74 -13.64
CA ILE A 375 -7.99 25.73 -14.19
C ILE A 375 -8.97 25.12 -13.19
N LEU A 376 -8.64 23.98 -12.60
CA LEU A 376 -9.49 23.30 -11.61
C LEU A 376 -9.62 24.13 -10.33
N GLN A 377 -8.55 24.77 -9.88
CA GLN A 377 -8.58 25.65 -8.71
C GLN A 377 -9.45 26.88 -8.94
N ARG A 378 -9.37 27.48 -10.11
CA ARG A 378 -10.24 28.59 -10.49
C ARG A 378 -11.71 28.16 -10.53
N TYR A 379 -11.99 27.02 -11.12
CA TYR A 379 -13.34 26.46 -11.12
C TYR A 379 -13.88 26.22 -9.70
N LYS A 380 -13.06 25.63 -8.82
CA LYS A 380 -13.43 25.43 -7.41
C LYS A 380 -13.80 26.76 -6.73
N SER A 381 -13.04 27.82 -6.97
CA SER A 381 -13.34 29.16 -6.41
C SER A 381 -14.61 29.81 -6.99
N LEU A 382 -15.05 29.40 -8.15
CA LEU A 382 -16.27 29.91 -8.79
C LEU A 382 -17.53 29.12 -8.46
N GLN A 383 -17.41 27.95 -7.87
CA GLN A 383 -18.54 27.04 -7.61
C GLN A 383 -19.63 27.69 -6.74
N ASP A 384 -19.23 28.42 -5.70
CA ASP A 384 -20.18 29.10 -4.82
C ASP A 384 -20.94 30.20 -5.57
N ILE A 385 -20.27 30.95 -6.45
CA ILE A 385 -20.88 31.97 -7.29
C ILE A 385 -21.87 31.33 -8.25
N ILE A 386 -21.49 30.24 -8.90
CA ILE A 386 -22.35 29.50 -9.84
C ILE A 386 -23.59 28.95 -9.13
N ALA A 387 -23.43 28.43 -7.91
CA ALA A 387 -24.54 27.86 -7.14
C ALA A 387 -25.57 28.92 -6.71
N ILE A 388 -25.13 30.13 -6.40
CA ILE A 388 -25.99 31.21 -5.89
C ILE A 388 -26.54 32.07 -7.00
N LEU A 389 -25.71 32.49 -7.95
CA LEU A 389 -26.02 33.47 -8.97
C LEU A 389 -26.23 32.90 -10.39
N GLY A 390 -25.80 31.67 -10.62
CA GLY A 390 -25.81 31.00 -11.91
C GLY A 390 -24.60 31.30 -12.79
N MET A 391 -24.53 30.63 -13.92
CA MET A 391 -23.44 30.78 -14.91
C MET A 391 -23.42 32.10 -15.62
N ASP A 392 -24.57 32.76 -15.76
CA ASP A 392 -24.71 33.96 -16.55
C ASP A 392 -23.99 35.17 -15.93
N GLU A 393 -23.82 35.18 -14.62
CA GLU A 393 -23.12 36.24 -13.89
C GLU A 393 -21.58 36.16 -13.98
N LEU A 394 -21.04 35.08 -14.58
CA LEU A 394 -19.59 34.94 -14.78
C LEU A 394 -19.11 35.80 -15.95
N SER A 395 -17.86 36.27 -15.87
CA SER A 395 -17.18 36.86 -17.01
C SER A 395 -17.03 35.85 -18.16
N GLU A 396 -16.89 36.30 -19.39
CA GLU A 396 -16.69 35.40 -20.54
C GLU A 396 -15.43 34.54 -20.38
N GLU A 397 -14.38 35.07 -19.79
CA GLU A 397 -13.15 34.33 -19.47
C GLU A 397 -13.43 33.22 -18.46
N ASP A 398 -14.17 33.49 -17.40
CA ASP A 398 -14.55 32.52 -16.40
C ASP A 398 -15.48 31.42 -16.95
N LYS A 399 -16.40 31.77 -17.85
CA LYS A 399 -17.25 30.81 -18.55
C LYS A 399 -16.43 29.82 -19.37
N VAL A 400 -15.42 30.28 -20.09
CA VAL A 400 -14.49 29.41 -20.84
C VAL A 400 -13.69 28.51 -19.87
N THR A 401 -13.19 29.09 -18.79
CA THR A 401 -12.44 28.35 -17.77
C THR A 401 -13.30 27.25 -17.15
N VAL A 402 -14.55 27.55 -16.78
CA VAL A 402 -15.49 26.56 -16.23
C VAL A 402 -15.80 25.45 -17.23
N ALA A 403 -16.03 25.79 -18.49
CA ALA A 403 -16.30 24.80 -19.55
C ALA A 403 -15.11 23.85 -19.74
N ARG A 404 -13.89 24.38 -19.76
CA ARG A 404 -12.68 23.57 -19.84
C ARG A 404 -12.44 22.74 -18.57
N ALA A 405 -12.67 23.30 -17.38
CA ALA A 405 -12.54 22.62 -16.11
C ALA A 405 -13.46 21.39 -16.02
N ARG A 406 -14.70 21.51 -16.45
CA ARG A 406 -15.65 20.39 -16.49
C ARG A 406 -15.18 19.28 -17.43
N LYS A 407 -14.65 19.63 -18.60
CA LYS A 407 -14.06 18.67 -19.54
C LYS A 407 -12.83 18.00 -18.95
N ILE A 408 -11.97 18.74 -18.24
CA ILE A 408 -10.80 18.20 -17.54
C ILE A 408 -11.23 17.21 -16.46
N GLU A 409 -12.21 17.55 -15.63
CA GLU A 409 -12.73 16.62 -14.61
C GLU A 409 -13.22 15.31 -15.26
N ARG A 410 -13.95 15.39 -16.36
CA ARG A 410 -14.41 14.20 -17.10
C ARG A 410 -13.27 13.41 -17.70
N PHE A 411 -12.28 14.09 -18.26
CA PHE A 411 -11.13 13.44 -18.90
C PHE A 411 -10.15 12.82 -17.89
N LEU A 412 -10.16 13.23 -16.63
CA LEU A 412 -9.45 12.57 -15.55
C LEU A 412 -10.04 11.19 -15.19
N SER A 413 -11.29 10.93 -15.55
CA SER A 413 -11.87 9.59 -15.45
C SER A 413 -11.30 8.67 -16.51
N GLN A 414 -11.21 7.38 -16.19
CA GLN A 414 -10.84 6.35 -17.16
C GLN A 414 -11.38 4.98 -16.74
N PRO A 415 -11.71 4.10 -17.70
CA PRO A 415 -12.15 2.75 -17.40
C PRO A 415 -10.97 1.88 -16.98
N PHE A 416 -11.19 1.06 -15.95
CA PHE A 416 -10.20 0.13 -15.41
C PHE A 416 -10.41 -1.29 -15.93
N PHE A 417 -9.31 -2.00 -16.18
CA PHE A 417 -9.34 -3.42 -16.59
C PHE A 417 -10.04 -4.28 -15.53
N VAL A 418 -9.74 -4.03 -14.26
CA VAL A 418 -10.31 -4.82 -13.15
C VAL A 418 -11.80 -4.54 -12.93
N ALA A 419 -12.32 -3.48 -13.49
CA ALA A 419 -13.73 -3.08 -13.41
C ALA A 419 -14.56 -3.46 -14.65
N GLU A 420 -13.98 -4.05 -15.68
CA GLU A 420 -14.67 -4.40 -16.94
C GLU A 420 -15.92 -5.27 -16.71
N VAL A 421 -15.84 -6.21 -15.76
CA VAL A 421 -16.94 -7.11 -15.42
C VAL A 421 -18.16 -6.34 -14.88
N PHE A 422 -17.93 -5.22 -14.19
CA PHE A 422 -18.98 -4.42 -13.57
C PHE A 422 -19.48 -3.30 -14.48
N THR A 423 -18.58 -2.70 -15.26
CA THR A 423 -18.90 -1.53 -16.09
C THR A 423 -19.30 -1.89 -17.53
N GLY A 424 -18.90 -3.07 -18.01
CA GLY A 424 -19.07 -3.48 -19.39
C GLY A 424 -18.21 -2.68 -20.38
N SER A 425 -17.32 -1.82 -19.88
CA SER A 425 -16.42 -1.01 -20.71
C SER A 425 -15.00 -1.58 -20.67
N PRO A 426 -14.30 -1.72 -21.81
CA PRO A 426 -12.91 -2.16 -21.84
C PRO A 426 -12.01 -1.23 -21.05
N GLY A 427 -11.12 -1.79 -20.22
CA GLY A 427 -10.13 -1.03 -19.47
C GLY A 427 -9.11 -0.36 -20.39
N LYS A 428 -8.48 0.69 -19.90
CA LYS A 428 -7.46 1.47 -20.62
C LYS A 428 -6.23 1.67 -19.79
N PHE A 429 -5.08 1.37 -20.38
CA PHE A 429 -3.78 1.84 -19.92
C PHE A 429 -3.39 3.02 -20.82
N VAL A 430 -3.18 4.19 -20.25
CA VAL A 430 -2.84 5.39 -21.01
C VAL A 430 -1.37 5.72 -20.82
N ASP A 431 -0.62 5.77 -21.91
CA ASP A 431 0.78 6.16 -21.86
C ASP A 431 0.95 7.61 -21.40
N LEU A 432 2.02 7.87 -20.67
CA LEU A 432 2.28 9.20 -20.11
C LEU A 432 2.32 10.30 -21.18
N ALA A 433 2.94 10.01 -22.33
CA ALA A 433 3.01 10.96 -23.45
C ALA A 433 1.62 11.34 -23.97
N ASP A 434 0.72 10.37 -24.10
CA ASP A 434 -0.67 10.60 -24.53
C ASP A 434 -1.48 11.39 -23.50
N THR A 435 -1.25 11.13 -22.22
CA THR A 435 -1.85 11.88 -21.11
C THR A 435 -1.42 13.35 -21.16
N ILE A 436 -0.13 13.62 -21.26
CA ILE A 436 0.40 14.99 -21.33
C ILE A 436 -0.14 15.74 -22.55
N LYS A 437 -0.07 15.11 -23.73
CA LYS A 437 -0.59 15.68 -24.98
C LYS A 437 -2.08 16.01 -24.87
N GLY A 438 -2.88 15.06 -24.39
CA GLY A 438 -4.32 15.23 -24.29
C GLY A 438 -4.71 16.38 -23.37
N PHE A 439 -4.15 16.48 -22.20
CA PHE A 439 -4.44 17.57 -21.26
C PHE A 439 -3.87 18.90 -21.71
N ARG A 440 -2.67 18.91 -22.30
CA ARG A 440 -2.11 20.15 -22.89
C ARG A 440 -3.04 20.72 -23.95
N ASP A 441 -3.48 19.91 -24.89
CA ASP A 441 -4.32 20.33 -26.00
C ASP A 441 -5.74 20.70 -25.53
N LEU A 442 -6.27 20.03 -24.53
CA LEU A 442 -7.55 20.36 -23.89
C LEU A 442 -7.49 21.73 -23.20
N CYS A 443 -6.44 21.98 -22.43
CA CYS A 443 -6.24 23.28 -21.78
C CYS A 443 -6.00 24.43 -22.78
N ALA A 444 -5.40 24.14 -23.93
CA ALA A 444 -5.19 25.11 -25.01
C ALA A 444 -6.47 25.45 -25.80
N GLY A 445 -7.58 24.77 -25.53
CA GLY A 445 -8.86 25.02 -26.16
C GLY A 445 -9.09 24.33 -27.50
N LYS A 446 -8.22 23.40 -27.90
CA LYS A 446 -8.37 22.66 -29.18
C LYS A 446 -9.68 21.87 -29.27
N TYR A 447 -10.26 21.52 -28.15
CA TYR A 447 -11.46 20.68 -28.03
C TYR A 447 -12.64 21.39 -27.39
N ASP A 448 -12.65 22.74 -27.41
CA ASP A 448 -13.73 23.53 -26.84
C ASP A 448 -15.08 23.27 -27.54
N HIS A 449 -15.05 22.83 -28.80
CA HIS A 449 -16.22 22.48 -29.60
C HIS A 449 -16.88 21.15 -29.25
N LEU A 450 -16.20 20.28 -28.48
CA LEU A 450 -16.73 18.98 -28.08
C LEU A 450 -17.58 19.08 -26.81
N PRO A 451 -18.63 18.25 -26.65
CA PRO A 451 -19.41 18.18 -25.43
C PRO A 451 -18.65 17.55 -24.28
N GLU A 452 -18.99 17.88 -23.05
CA GLU A 452 -18.36 17.30 -21.85
C GLU A 452 -18.39 15.77 -21.84
N GLN A 453 -19.49 15.17 -22.29
CA GLN A 453 -19.67 13.71 -22.27
C GLN A 453 -18.67 12.95 -23.17
N ALA A 454 -18.11 13.63 -24.15
CA ALA A 454 -17.09 13.04 -25.01
C ALA A 454 -15.81 12.67 -24.24
N PHE A 455 -15.53 13.35 -23.13
CA PHE A 455 -14.35 13.16 -22.30
C PHE A 455 -14.55 12.17 -21.15
N TYR A 456 -15.77 11.69 -20.94
CA TYR A 456 -16.10 10.82 -19.83
C TYR A 456 -15.73 9.37 -20.10
N MET A 457 -14.97 8.76 -19.18
CA MET A 457 -14.57 7.35 -19.23
C MET A 457 -13.94 6.93 -20.56
N VAL A 458 -12.95 7.69 -20.99
CA VAL A 458 -12.13 7.42 -22.17
C VAL A 458 -10.66 7.31 -21.78
N GLY A 459 -9.85 6.69 -22.61
CA GLY A 459 -8.40 6.59 -22.42
C GLY A 459 -7.68 7.82 -22.95
N THR A 460 -7.41 7.86 -24.26
CA THR A 460 -6.68 8.95 -24.91
C THR A 460 -7.62 10.06 -25.38
N ILE A 461 -7.04 11.21 -25.76
CA ILE A 461 -7.81 12.32 -26.30
C ILE A 461 -8.44 11.99 -27.67
N GLU A 462 -7.79 11.14 -28.45
CA GLU A 462 -8.32 10.65 -29.72
C GLU A 462 -9.64 9.89 -29.52
N GLU A 463 -9.73 9.08 -28.46
CA GLU A 463 -10.99 8.40 -28.10
C GLU A 463 -12.10 9.38 -27.73
N ALA A 464 -11.77 10.48 -27.06
CA ALA A 464 -12.72 11.55 -26.76
C ALA A 464 -13.24 12.21 -28.03
N VAL A 465 -12.39 12.46 -29.01
CA VAL A 465 -12.76 13.03 -30.31
C VAL A 465 -13.70 12.09 -31.07
N GLU A 466 -13.40 10.80 -31.10
CA GLU A 466 -14.27 9.79 -31.74
C GLU A 466 -15.63 9.69 -31.06
N LYS A 467 -15.63 9.68 -29.72
CA LYS A 467 -16.86 9.67 -28.93
C LYS A 467 -17.71 10.92 -29.19
N GLY A 468 -17.07 12.08 -29.28
CA GLY A 468 -17.73 13.34 -29.63
C GLY A 468 -18.39 13.29 -31.02
N LYS A 469 -17.74 12.70 -32.02
CA LYS A 469 -18.33 12.50 -33.36
C LYS A 469 -19.56 11.59 -33.33
N LYS A 470 -19.49 10.49 -32.57
CA LYS A 470 -20.64 9.57 -32.40
C LYS A 470 -21.82 10.25 -31.73
N LEU A 471 -21.57 11.00 -30.66
CA LEU A 471 -22.62 11.75 -29.95
C LEU A 471 -23.29 12.81 -30.86
N ALA A 472 -22.51 13.45 -31.74
CA ALA A 472 -23.05 14.40 -32.70
C ALA A 472 -23.92 13.71 -33.77
N GLN A 473 -23.59 12.49 -34.19
CA GLN A 473 -24.38 11.68 -35.13
C GLN A 473 -25.69 11.16 -34.51
N GLU A 474 -25.66 10.81 -33.24
CA GLU A 474 -26.84 10.33 -32.49
C GLU A 474 -27.84 11.47 -32.18
N ALA A 475 -27.35 12.71 -32.09
CA ALA A 475 -28.17 13.91 -31.85
C ALA A 475 -28.76 14.54 -33.13
N ALA A 476 -28.30 14.11 -34.30
CA ALA A 476 -28.78 14.57 -35.61
C ALA A 476 -29.87 13.63 -36.18
#